data_f4a7fc92b2cff401b201b5ffe1d10a59
#
_entry.id   f4a7fc92b2cff401b201b5ffe1d10a59
#
_cell.length_a   1.000
_cell.length_b   1.000
_cell.length_c   1.000
_cell.angle_alpha   90.00
_cell.angle_beta   90.00
_cell.angle_gamma   90.00
#
_symmetry.space_group_name_H-M   'P 1'
#
loop_
_entity.id
_entity.type
_entity.pdbx_description
1 polymer ?
#
loop_
_entity_poly.entity_id
_entity_poly.type
_entity_poly.pdbx_seq_one_letter_code
_entity_poly.pdbx_strand_id
1 'polypeptide(L)'
;TTVGWKGLINDPYLDESYRIEEGLRLARQVLMEINRVGMPAGSEFLDVISPQYIADLISWGAIGARTTESQVHRELASGLSAPIGFKNGTDGNIKIATDAIQAAGRPHHFLSVHKNGQVSVVETKGNKDCHVILRGGKEPNYEAKFVQAACSELEAAKLPASLMVDLSHANSSKKHERQIVVADDIAKQIESGSHQIFGVMVESHL
;
A
#
# COMPACT_ATOMS: atom_id res chain seq x y z
N THR A 1 -11.66 -8.56 -0.84
CA THR A 1 -11.74 -9.93 -1.40
C THR A 1 -12.96 -10.08 -2.30
N THR A 2 -12.92 -11.00 -3.26
CA THR A 2 -14.06 -11.33 -4.12
C THR A 2 -14.99 -12.36 -3.48
N VAL A 3 -14.50 -13.09 -2.49
CA VAL A 3 -15.24 -14.12 -1.74
C VAL A 3 -14.98 -13.90 -0.25
N GLY A 4 -16.01 -14.09 0.57
CA GLY A 4 -15.97 -13.87 2.00
C GLY A 4 -16.29 -12.43 2.40
N TRP A 5 -16.00 -12.07 3.63
CA TRP A 5 -16.29 -10.75 4.19
C TRP A 5 -15.61 -9.63 3.42
N LYS A 6 -16.40 -8.62 3.04
CA LYS A 6 -15.95 -7.48 2.22
C LYS A 6 -15.21 -6.40 3.00
N GLY A 7 -15.09 -6.53 4.30
CA GLY A 7 -14.46 -5.56 5.18
C GLY A 7 -15.44 -4.62 5.88
N LEU A 8 -14.93 -3.88 6.86
CA LEU A 8 -15.70 -3.05 7.77
C LEU A 8 -16.61 -2.02 7.08
N ILE A 9 -16.15 -1.43 5.97
CA ILE A 9 -16.93 -0.42 5.25
C ILE A 9 -18.11 -1.08 4.54
N ASN A 10 -17.87 -2.20 3.85
CA ASN A 10 -18.89 -2.80 2.98
C ASN A 10 -19.92 -3.64 3.73
N ASP A 11 -19.52 -4.26 4.83
CA ASP A 11 -20.37 -5.14 5.62
C ASP A 11 -20.00 -5.06 7.12
N PRO A 12 -20.38 -3.95 7.78
CA PRO A 12 -19.93 -3.66 9.15
C PRO A 12 -20.42 -4.66 10.20
N TYR A 13 -21.52 -5.36 9.93
CA TYR A 13 -22.15 -6.28 10.88
C TYR A 13 -21.90 -7.76 10.57
N LEU A 14 -21.17 -8.08 9.50
CA LEU A 14 -20.87 -9.45 9.06
C LEU A 14 -22.15 -10.29 8.80
N ASP A 15 -23.22 -9.65 8.37
CA ASP A 15 -24.54 -10.25 8.17
C ASP A 15 -25.05 -10.12 6.72
N GLU A 16 -24.16 -9.69 5.81
CA GLU A 16 -24.48 -9.45 4.39
C GLU A 16 -25.56 -8.38 4.16
N SER A 17 -25.80 -7.52 5.14
CA SER A 17 -26.73 -6.40 5.00
C SER A 17 -26.19 -5.26 4.13
N TYR A 18 -24.85 -5.20 3.95
CA TYR A 18 -24.14 -4.19 3.15
C TYR A 18 -24.53 -2.74 3.49
N ARG A 19 -24.64 -2.44 4.78
CA ARG A 19 -24.97 -1.10 5.30
C ARG A 19 -23.75 -0.17 5.20
N ILE A 20 -23.36 0.13 3.95
CA ILE A 20 -22.10 0.83 3.62
C ILE A 20 -22.03 2.22 4.24
N GLU A 21 -23.13 2.95 4.30
CA GLU A 21 -23.14 4.27 4.96
C GLU A 21 -22.75 4.21 6.44
N GLU A 22 -23.21 3.19 7.14
CA GLU A 22 -22.85 2.96 8.55
C GLU A 22 -21.41 2.48 8.64
N GLY A 23 -20.98 1.59 7.73
CA GLY A 23 -19.62 1.13 7.63
C GLY A 23 -18.60 2.27 7.42
N LEU A 24 -18.92 3.24 6.57
CA LEU A 24 -18.08 4.44 6.36
C LEU A 24 -17.97 5.28 7.63
N ARG A 25 -19.07 5.50 8.33
CA ARG A 25 -19.08 6.26 9.59
C ARG A 25 -18.28 5.55 10.68
N LEU A 26 -18.46 4.23 10.79
CA LEU A 26 -17.72 3.41 11.75
C LEU A 26 -16.22 3.40 11.44
N ALA A 27 -15.84 3.24 10.17
CA ALA A 27 -14.44 3.30 9.77
C ALA A 27 -13.80 4.65 10.12
N ARG A 28 -14.48 5.77 9.86
CA ARG A 28 -14.00 7.09 10.28
C ARG A 28 -13.88 7.22 11.79
N GLN A 29 -14.86 6.74 12.54
CA GLN A 29 -14.81 6.78 14.01
C GLN A 29 -13.60 6.02 14.54
N VAL A 30 -13.38 4.78 14.08
CA VAL A 30 -12.22 3.96 14.47
C VAL A 30 -10.91 4.67 14.13
N LEU A 31 -10.78 5.21 12.92
CA LEU A 31 -9.58 5.96 12.51
C LEU A 31 -9.35 7.22 13.35
N MET A 32 -10.41 7.94 13.71
CA MET A 32 -10.30 9.10 14.60
C MET A 32 -9.83 8.69 16.00
N GLU A 33 -10.34 7.59 16.54
CA GLU A 33 -9.93 7.08 17.85
C GLU A 33 -8.48 6.63 17.85
N ILE A 34 -8.03 5.92 16.80
CA ILE A 34 -6.63 5.53 16.60
C ILE A 34 -5.73 6.78 16.58
N ASN A 35 -6.09 7.79 15.79
CA ASN A 35 -5.30 9.04 15.71
C ASN A 35 -5.30 9.80 17.05
N ARG A 36 -6.38 9.78 17.83
CA ARG A 36 -6.45 10.44 19.15
C ARG A 36 -5.47 9.87 20.17
N VAL A 37 -5.18 8.57 20.09
CA VAL A 37 -4.17 7.94 20.96
C VAL A 37 -2.75 8.09 20.43
N GLY A 38 -2.57 8.85 19.32
CA GLY A 38 -1.26 9.12 18.74
C GLY A 38 -0.70 7.97 17.89
N MET A 39 -1.54 7.00 17.48
CA MET A 39 -1.12 5.89 16.63
C MET A 39 -1.37 6.26 15.16
N PRO A 40 -0.34 6.22 14.29
CA PRO A 40 -0.54 6.36 12.85
C PRO A 40 -1.38 5.20 12.29
N ALA A 41 -2.33 5.51 11.41
CA ALA A 41 -3.15 4.52 10.75
C ALA A 41 -2.70 4.28 9.30
N GLY A 42 -2.62 3.03 8.89
CA GLY A 42 -2.38 2.61 7.51
C GLY A 42 -3.62 1.99 6.87
N SER A 43 -3.71 2.03 5.54
CA SER A 43 -4.77 1.36 4.78
C SER A 43 -4.27 0.85 3.44
N GLU A 44 -4.81 -0.28 2.97
CA GLU A 44 -4.72 -0.64 1.56
C GLU A 44 -5.89 0.02 0.81
N PHE A 45 -5.60 0.78 -0.23
CA PHE A 45 -6.61 1.41 -1.06
C PHE A 45 -7.08 0.43 -2.14
N LEU A 46 -8.23 -0.19 -1.90
CA LEU A 46 -8.82 -1.22 -2.75
C LEU A 46 -9.78 -0.66 -3.79
N ASP A 47 -10.36 0.49 -3.52
CA ASP A 47 -11.26 1.21 -4.40
C ASP A 47 -10.89 2.69 -4.47
N VAL A 48 -11.52 3.43 -5.38
CA VAL A 48 -11.19 4.83 -5.67
C VAL A 48 -12.20 5.83 -5.10
N ILE A 49 -13.23 5.35 -4.40
CA ILE A 49 -14.31 6.17 -3.82
C ILE A 49 -14.18 6.28 -2.31
N SER A 50 -14.02 5.16 -1.59
CA SER A 50 -13.85 5.16 -0.11
C SER A 50 -12.75 6.10 0.38
N PRO A 51 -11.61 6.27 -0.33
CA PRO A 51 -10.57 7.21 0.09
C PRO A 51 -11.06 8.65 0.28
N GLN A 52 -12.08 9.09 -0.45
CA GLN A 52 -12.68 10.42 -0.27
C GLN A 52 -13.20 10.65 1.16
N TYR A 53 -13.54 9.58 1.86
CA TYR A 53 -14.14 9.63 3.19
C TYR A 53 -13.18 9.33 4.32
N ILE A 54 -12.01 8.74 4.06
CA ILE A 54 -11.10 8.26 5.11
C ILE A 54 -9.65 8.71 4.94
N ALA A 55 -9.21 9.17 3.76
CA ALA A 55 -7.79 9.43 3.47
C ALA A 55 -7.19 10.53 4.34
N ASP A 56 -7.99 11.48 4.82
CA ASP A 56 -7.56 12.53 5.74
C ASP A 56 -7.14 12.01 7.14
N LEU A 57 -7.47 10.76 7.46
CA LEU A 57 -7.13 10.08 8.72
C LEU A 57 -6.06 8.98 8.55
N ILE A 58 -5.56 8.80 7.34
CA ILE A 58 -4.57 7.79 6.98
C ILE A 58 -3.19 8.41 6.89
N SER A 59 -2.23 7.85 7.62
CA SER A 59 -0.83 8.29 7.66
C SER A 59 0.06 7.60 6.63
N TRP A 60 -0.34 6.42 6.15
CA TRP A 60 0.37 5.64 5.15
C TRP A 60 -0.61 4.75 4.38
N GLY A 61 -0.41 4.62 3.07
CA GLY A 61 -1.26 3.77 2.25
C GLY A 61 -0.48 2.75 1.42
N ALA A 62 -1.14 1.65 1.06
CA ALA A 62 -0.60 0.65 0.15
C ALA A 62 -1.49 0.47 -1.08
N ILE A 63 -0.85 0.21 -2.21
CA ILE A 63 -1.49 -0.34 -3.40
C ILE A 63 -1.02 -1.79 -3.55
N GLY A 64 -1.96 -2.71 -3.56
CA GLY A 64 -1.69 -4.15 -3.59
C GLY A 64 -1.11 -4.62 -4.93
N ALA A 65 -0.45 -5.78 -4.90
CA ALA A 65 0.22 -6.35 -6.09
C ALA A 65 -0.69 -6.56 -7.31
N ARG A 66 -1.99 -6.77 -7.07
CA ARG A 66 -2.99 -6.97 -8.14
C ARG A 66 -3.50 -5.66 -8.74
N THR A 67 -3.25 -4.54 -8.09
CA THR A 67 -3.73 -3.20 -8.48
C THR A 67 -2.61 -2.22 -8.81
N THR A 68 -1.35 -2.60 -8.61
CA THR A 68 -0.18 -1.76 -8.95
C THR A 68 -0.13 -1.36 -10.44
N GLU A 69 -0.60 -2.21 -11.34
CA GLU A 69 -0.70 -1.89 -12.77
C GLU A 69 -1.91 -1.02 -13.12
N SER A 70 -2.88 -0.91 -12.23
CA SER A 70 -4.14 -0.20 -12.49
C SER A 70 -3.90 1.31 -12.58
N GLN A 71 -4.27 1.90 -13.71
CA GLN A 71 -4.16 3.35 -13.92
C GLN A 71 -4.97 4.13 -12.89
N VAL A 72 -6.20 3.73 -12.59
CA VAL A 72 -7.05 4.44 -11.63
C VAL A 72 -6.48 4.46 -10.21
N HIS A 73 -5.72 3.40 -9.81
CA HIS A 73 -5.03 3.37 -8.53
C HIS A 73 -3.77 4.26 -8.52
N ARG A 74 -3.07 4.37 -9.65
CA ARG A 74 -1.93 5.30 -9.83
C ARG A 74 -2.40 6.76 -9.81
N GLU A 75 -3.52 7.06 -10.45
CA GLU A 75 -4.19 8.36 -10.42
C GLU A 75 -4.65 8.70 -9.01
N LEU A 76 -5.30 7.76 -8.31
CA LEU A 76 -5.67 7.93 -6.90
C LEU A 76 -4.45 8.27 -6.05
N ALA A 77 -3.39 7.48 -6.14
CA ALA A 77 -2.16 7.70 -5.37
C ALA A 77 -1.55 9.08 -5.62
N SER A 78 -1.65 9.60 -6.85
CA SER A 78 -1.15 10.93 -7.21
C SER A 78 -1.85 12.08 -6.47
N GLY A 79 -3.04 11.84 -5.95
CA GLY A 79 -3.85 12.82 -5.21
C GLY A 79 -3.85 12.65 -3.71
N LEU A 80 -3.25 11.59 -3.18
CA LEU A 80 -3.20 11.33 -1.75
C LEU A 80 -2.06 12.13 -1.10
N SER A 81 -2.32 12.61 0.13
CA SER A 81 -1.36 13.40 0.91
C SER A 81 -0.45 12.55 1.79
N ALA A 82 -0.74 11.25 1.92
CA ALA A 82 0.06 10.30 2.67
C ALA A 82 1.10 9.61 1.75
N PRO A 83 2.22 9.12 2.28
CA PRO A 83 3.12 8.23 1.56
C PRO A 83 2.40 6.96 1.10
N ILE A 84 2.68 6.52 -0.14
CA ILE A 84 2.02 5.36 -0.74
C ILE A 84 3.06 4.33 -1.17
N GLY A 85 2.93 3.12 -0.62
CA GLY A 85 3.71 1.97 -1.03
C GLY A 85 3.03 1.19 -2.16
N PHE A 86 3.75 0.96 -3.25
CA PHE A 86 3.31 0.09 -4.34
C PHE A 86 3.99 -1.28 -4.24
N LYS A 87 3.19 -2.33 -4.07
CA LYS A 87 3.72 -3.70 -4.05
C LYS A 87 4.17 -4.12 -5.44
N ASN A 88 5.29 -4.84 -5.54
CA ASN A 88 5.69 -5.50 -6.78
C ASN A 88 4.61 -6.49 -7.23
N GLY A 89 4.61 -6.85 -8.52
CA GLY A 89 3.65 -7.79 -9.09
C GLY A 89 3.64 -9.17 -8.41
N THR A 90 2.55 -9.87 -8.57
CA THR A 90 2.39 -11.22 -7.99
C THR A 90 3.39 -12.24 -8.52
N ASP A 91 3.97 -11.99 -9.69
CA ASP A 91 5.05 -12.74 -10.31
C ASP A 91 6.47 -12.36 -9.81
N GLY A 92 6.58 -11.27 -9.04
CA GLY A 92 7.83 -10.71 -8.55
C GLY A 92 8.34 -9.51 -9.36
N ASN A 93 7.63 -9.08 -10.40
CA ASN A 93 8.05 -7.97 -11.26
C ASN A 93 8.05 -6.64 -10.49
N ILE A 94 9.23 -6.03 -10.38
CA ILE A 94 9.45 -4.75 -9.68
C ILE A 94 9.15 -3.57 -10.60
N LYS A 95 9.39 -3.73 -11.90
CA LYS A 95 9.22 -2.65 -12.88
C LYS A 95 7.81 -2.04 -12.84
N ILE A 96 6.77 -2.85 -12.61
CA ILE A 96 5.40 -2.33 -12.55
C ILE A 96 5.20 -1.37 -11.35
N ALA A 97 5.89 -1.62 -10.23
CA ALA A 97 5.86 -0.73 -9.07
C ALA A 97 6.69 0.54 -9.33
N THR A 98 7.84 0.41 -9.97
CA THR A 98 8.67 1.54 -10.42
C THR A 98 7.89 2.46 -11.38
N ASP A 99 7.22 1.89 -12.38
CA ASP A 99 6.37 2.63 -13.30
C ASP A 99 5.17 3.28 -12.58
N ALA A 100 4.60 2.60 -11.58
CA ALA A 100 3.50 3.15 -10.78
C ALA A 100 3.94 4.38 -9.96
N ILE A 101 5.12 4.34 -9.34
CA ILE A 101 5.68 5.48 -8.60
C ILE A 101 5.92 6.67 -9.54
N GLN A 102 6.51 6.42 -10.72
CA GLN A 102 6.72 7.47 -11.71
C GLN A 102 5.41 8.11 -12.17
N ALA A 103 4.37 7.30 -12.40
CA ALA A 103 3.05 7.77 -12.76
C ALA A 103 2.41 8.56 -11.62
N ALA A 104 2.34 8.00 -10.42
CA ALA A 104 1.75 8.65 -9.24
C ALA A 104 2.49 9.95 -8.84
N GLY A 105 3.77 10.07 -9.15
CA GLY A 105 4.58 11.27 -8.93
C GLY A 105 4.25 12.45 -9.86
N ARG A 106 3.36 12.27 -10.84
CA ARG A 106 2.96 13.27 -11.82
C ARG A 106 1.55 13.79 -11.56
N PRO A 107 1.22 15.01 -12.01
CA PRO A 107 -0.16 15.50 -12.03
C PRO A 107 -1.04 14.67 -12.97
N HIS A 108 -2.28 14.47 -12.58
CA HIS A 108 -3.29 13.77 -13.36
C HIS A 108 -4.61 14.54 -13.36
N HIS A 109 -5.41 14.31 -14.41
CA HIS A 109 -6.80 14.77 -14.52
C HIS A 109 -7.68 13.58 -14.84
N PHE A 110 -8.67 13.31 -14.01
CA PHE A 110 -9.55 12.14 -14.17
C PHE A 110 -10.93 12.39 -13.55
N LEU A 111 -11.89 11.55 -13.91
CA LEU A 111 -13.22 11.59 -13.33
C LEU A 111 -13.22 10.81 -12.02
N SER A 112 -13.76 11.42 -10.97
CA SER A 112 -14.00 10.76 -9.70
C SER A 112 -15.27 11.30 -9.03
N VAL A 113 -15.65 10.70 -7.92
CA VAL A 113 -16.84 11.09 -7.15
C VAL A 113 -16.41 11.99 -5.99
N HIS A 114 -17.01 13.16 -5.92
CA HIS A 114 -16.85 14.08 -4.80
C HIS A 114 -17.63 13.59 -3.57
N LYS A 115 -17.26 14.05 -2.35
CA LYS A 115 -17.92 13.66 -1.08
C LYS A 115 -19.42 13.86 -1.05
N ASN A 116 -19.96 14.76 -1.85
CA ASN A 116 -21.42 14.99 -2.00
C ASN A 116 -22.11 14.04 -3.01
N GLY A 117 -21.38 13.05 -3.53
CA GLY A 117 -21.89 12.07 -4.48
C GLY A 117 -21.92 12.52 -5.94
N GLN A 118 -21.40 13.70 -6.26
CA GLN A 118 -21.36 14.20 -7.63
C GLN A 118 -20.08 13.76 -8.34
N VAL A 119 -20.21 13.35 -9.59
CA VAL A 119 -19.06 13.10 -10.47
C VAL A 119 -18.42 14.45 -10.83
N SER A 120 -17.11 14.52 -10.70
CA SER A 120 -16.34 15.72 -10.92
C SER A 120 -15.01 15.40 -11.62
N VAL A 121 -14.45 16.36 -12.32
CA VAL A 121 -13.05 16.30 -12.77
C VAL A 121 -12.17 16.57 -11.54
N VAL A 122 -11.26 15.64 -11.27
CA VAL A 122 -10.25 15.79 -10.23
C VAL A 122 -8.93 16.10 -10.88
N GLU A 123 -8.26 17.13 -10.38
CA GLU A 123 -6.88 17.48 -10.72
C GLU A 123 -5.99 17.17 -9.53
N THR A 124 -4.91 16.41 -9.75
CA THR A 124 -3.91 16.08 -8.74
C THR A 124 -2.59 16.76 -9.04
N LYS A 125 -1.73 16.88 -8.02
CA LYS A 125 -0.41 17.52 -8.13
C LYS A 125 0.72 16.52 -8.30
N GLY A 126 0.44 15.23 -8.15
CA GLY A 126 1.42 14.16 -8.00
C GLY A 126 1.84 13.97 -6.54
N ASN A 127 2.11 12.73 -6.18
CA ASN A 127 2.60 12.32 -4.86
C ASN A 127 4.05 11.84 -4.99
N LYS A 128 4.98 12.60 -4.42
CA LYS A 128 6.42 12.30 -4.48
C LYS A 128 6.88 11.33 -3.39
N ASP A 129 6.02 11.04 -2.44
CA ASP A 129 6.33 10.15 -1.30
C ASP A 129 5.89 8.70 -1.56
N CYS A 130 5.87 8.30 -2.84
CA CYS A 130 5.60 6.94 -3.24
C CYS A 130 6.88 6.09 -3.19
N HIS A 131 6.73 4.80 -2.80
CA HIS A 131 7.86 3.87 -2.67
C HIS A 131 7.46 2.45 -3.06
N VAL A 132 8.47 1.59 -3.26
CA VAL A 132 8.27 0.16 -3.53
C VAL A 132 8.09 -0.62 -2.24
N ILE A 133 7.22 -1.64 -2.28
CA ILE A 133 7.13 -2.69 -1.27
C ILE A 133 7.49 -4.03 -1.93
N LEU A 134 8.56 -4.68 -1.46
CA LEU A 134 8.89 -6.03 -1.86
C LEU A 134 8.03 -7.03 -1.09
N ARG A 135 7.19 -7.78 -1.80
CA ARG A 135 6.26 -8.77 -1.20
C ARG A 135 6.50 -10.22 -1.66
N GLY A 136 7.60 -10.44 -2.37
CA GLY A 136 7.88 -11.69 -3.06
C GLY A 136 7.06 -11.85 -4.35
N GLY A 137 7.28 -12.94 -5.03
CA GLY A 137 6.61 -13.32 -6.27
C GLY A 137 6.48 -14.84 -6.37
N LYS A 138 7.02 -15.43 -7.41
CA LYS A 138 7.18 -16.89 -7.50
C LYS A 138 8.11 -17.40 -6.40
N GLU A 139 9.07 -16.58 -6.03
CA GLU A 139 10.01 -16.81 -4.94
C GLU A 139 10.05 -15.60 -4.00
N PRO A 140 10.55 -15.74 -2.76
CA PRO A 140 10.84 -14.62 -1.88
C PRO A 140 11.82 -13.62 -2.52
N ASN A 141 11.70 -12.32 -2.20
CA ASN A 141 12.56 -11.26 -2.72
C ASN A 141 13.07 -10.28 -1.63
N TYR A 142 13.20 -10.77 -0.40
CA TYR A 142 13.68 -9.98 0.73
C TYR A 142 15.20 -10.04 0.97
N GLU A 143 15.88 -11.07 0.44
CA GLU A 143 17.32 -11.22 0.61
C GLU A 143 18.10 -10.04 0.01
N ALA A 144 19.26 -9.74 0.55
CA ALA A 144 20.10 -8.60 0.19
C ALA A 144 20.33 -8.43 -1.33
N LYS A 145 20.50 -9.53 -2.06
CA LYS A 145 20.68 -9.50 -3.52
C LYS A 145 19.46 -8.93 -4.27
N PHE A 146 18.26 -9.23 -3.78
CA PHE A 146 16.99 -8.73 -4.39
C PHE A 146 16.73 -7.29 -3.99
N VAL A 147 17.02 -6.93 -2.73
CA VAL A 147 16.95 -5.54 -2.26
C VAL A 147 17.89 -4.66 -3.08
N GLN A 148 19.15 -5.10 -3.26
CA GLN A 148 20.12 -4.38 -4.07
C GLN A 148 19.68 -4.24 -5.53
N ALA A 149 19.16 -5.31 -6.14
CA ALA A 149 18.67 -5.28 -7.52
C ALA A 149 17.50 -4.29 -7.67
N ALA A 150 16.55 -4.31 -6.73
CA ALA A 150 15.42 -3.38 -6.72
C ALA A 150 15.89 -1.92 -6.57
N CYS A 151 16.84 -1.66 -5.69
CA CYS A 151 17.39 -0.32 -5.51
C CYS A 151 18.14 0.16 -6.76
N SER A 152 18.89 -0.73 -7.42
CA SER A 152 19.56 -0.38 -8.69
C SER A 152 18.55 -0.05 -9.81
N GLU A 153 17.41 -0.73 -9.85
CA GLU A 153 16.31 -0.40 -10.79
C GLU A 153 15.69 0.96 -10.46
N LEU A 154 15.47 1.26 -9.17
CA LEU A 154 14.99 2.57 -8.73
C LEU A 154 15.95 3.70 -9.11
N GLU A 155 17.27 3.52 -8.89
CA GLU A 155 18.33 4.48 -9.29
C GLU A 155 18.32 4.72 -10.79
N ALA A 156 18.24 3.66 -11.60
CA ALA A 156 18.15 3.76 -13.05
C ALA A 156 16.91 4.54 -13.50
N ALA A 157 15.82 4.44 -12.74
CA ALA A 157 14.58 5.20 -12.95
C ALA A 157 14.62 6.62 -12.34
N LYS A 158 15.74 7.03 -11.73
CA LYS A 158 15.93 8.31 -11.02
C LYS A 158 14.95 8.50 -9.84
N LEU A 159 14.66 7.41 -9.15
CA LEU A 159 13.85 7.38 -7.94
C LEU A 159 14.75 7.13 -6.71
N PRO A 160 14.31 7.48 -5.49
CA PRO A 160 15.04 7.15 -4.27
C PRO A 160 15.29 5.65 -4.16
N ALA A 161 16.56 5.26 -3.93
CA ALA A 161 17.00 3.87 -3.80
C ALA A 161 16.71 3.34 -2.39
N SER A 162 15.47 3.40 -1.98
CA SER A 162 14.99 2.90 -0.69
C SER A 162 13.61 2.29 -0.85
N LEU A 163 13.33 1.25 -0.06
CA LEU A 163 12.13 0.46 -0.18
C LEU A 163 11.66 -0.10 1.17
N MET A 164 10.44 -0.58 1.18
CA MET A 164 9.87 -1.34 2.29
C MET A 164 9.84 -2.84 1.94
N VAL A 165 10.00 -3.70 2.93
CA VAL A 165 9.87 -5.16 2.77
C VAL A 165 8.66 -5.66 3.52
N ASP A 166 7.76 -6.32 2.80
CA ASP A 166 6.64 -7.06 3.37
C ASP A 166 7.15 -8.44 3.80
N LEU A 167 7.14 -8.70 5.10
CA LEU A 167 7.61 -9.97 5.69
C LEU A 167 6.65 -11.13 5.44
N SER A 168 5.42 -10.83 5.06
CA SER A 168 4.34 -11.77 4.79
C SER A 168 4.30 -12.21 3.31
N HIS A 169 3.14 -12.58 2.83
CA HIS A 169 2.86 -12.96 1.44
C HIS A 169 3.83 -14.01 0.90
N ALA A 170 4.42 -13.80 -0.28
CA ALA A 170 5.33 -14.77 -0.86
C ALA A 170 6.70 -14.79 -0.15
N ASN A 171 7.09 -13.71 0.50
CA ASN A 171 8.32 -13.66 1.30
C ASN A 171 8.32 -14.69 2.44
N SER A 172 7.18 -14.90 3.09
CA SER A 172 7.01 -15.94 4.10
C SER A 172 6.43 -17.25 3.54
N SER A 173 6.25 -17.36 2.21
CA SER A 173 5.50 -18.46 1.59
C SER A 173 4.09 -18.63 2.16
N LYS A 174 3.46 -17.53 2.59
CA LYS A 174 2.14 -17.45 3.24
C LYS A 174 2.05 -18.22 4.56
N LYS A 175 3.18 -18.41 5.25
CA LYS A 175 3.27 -19.04 6.57
C LYS A 175 3.65 -17.98 7.59
N HIS A 176 2.77 -17.72 8.56
CA HIS A 176 2.98 -16.63 9.52
C HIS A 176 4.26 -16.80 10.35
N GLU A 177 4.63 -18.04 10.73
CA GLU A 177 5.85 -18.31 11.49
C GLU A 177 7.12 -17.93 10.71
N ARG A 178 7.08 -17.98 9.38
CA ARG A 178 8.21 -17.62 8.54
C ARG A 178 8.47 -16.11 8.46
N GLN A 179 7.54 -15.29 8.89
CA GLN A 179 7.78 -13.85 9.00
C GLN A 179 8.94 -13.54 9.96
N ILE A 180 9.14 -14.37 11.00
CA ILE A 180 10.28 -14.26 11.94
C ILE A 180 11.59 -14.45 11.17
N VAL A 181 11.68 -15.48 10.32
CA VAL A 181 12.88 -15.76 9.54
C VAL A 181 13.20 -14.60 8.59
N VAL A 182 12.18 -14.02 7.96
CA VAL A 182 12.34 -12.84 7.09
C VAL A 182 12.79 -11.63 7.90
N ALA A 183 12.21 -11.41 9.08
CA ALA A 183 12.60 -10.33 9.98
C ALA A 183 14.06 -10.43 10.43
N ASP A 184 14.51 -11.64 10.78
CA ASP A 184 15.90 -11.90 11.18
C ASP A 184 16.90 -11.61 10.04
N ASP A 185 16.54 -11.93 8.79
CA ASP A 185 17.38 -11.62 7.63
C ASP A 185 17.47 -10.10 7.42
N ILE A 186 16.33 -9.40 7.45
CA ILE A 186 16.29 -7.94 7.32
C ILE A 186 17.11 -7.26 8.44
N ALA A 187 16.99 -7.75 9.68
CA ALA A 187 17.77 -7.22 10.80
C ALA A 187 19.28 -7.35 10.54
N LYS A 188 19.73 -8.51 10.06
CA LYS A 188 21.13 -8.74 9.69
C LYS A 188 21.60 -7.83 8.55
N GLN A 189 20.76 -7.58 7.56
CA GLN A 189 21.08 -6.64 6.48
C GLN A 189 21.30 -5.22 7.02
N ILE A 190 20.42 -4.76 7.92
CA ILE A 190 20.52 -3.43 8.56
C ILE A 190 21.78 -3.37 9.45
N GLU A 191 22.01 -4.37 10.29
CA GLU A 191 23.21 -4.47 11.15
C GLU A 191 24.50 -4.47 10.33
N SER A 192 24.46 -5.03 9.12
CA SER A 192 25.59 -5.04 8.18
C SER A 192 25.77 -3.71 7.44
N GLY A 193 24.97 -2.69 7.73
CA GLY A 193 25.08 -1.34 7.19
C GLY A 193 24.21 -1.05 5.98
N SER A 194 23.19 -1.87 5.69
CA SER A 194 22.22 -1.54 4.65
C SER A 194 21.32 -0.39 5.10
N HIS A 195 21.23 0.66 4.28
CA HIS A 195 20.33 1.80 4.48
C HIS A 195 19.19 1.83 3.45
N GLN A 196 19.05 0.76 2.66
CA GLN A 196 18.08 0.69 1.57
C GLN A 196 16.67 0.32 2.04
N ILE A 197 16.57 -0.37 3.19
CA ILE A 197 15.29 -0.77 3.78
C ILE A 197 14.93 0.25 4.87
N PHE A 198 13.92 1.08 4.59
CA PHE A 198 13.46 2.09 5.55
C PHE A 198 12.29 1.61 6.42
N GLY A 199 11.68 0.48 6.08
CA GLY A 199 10.54 -0.04 6.82
C GLY A 199 10.20 -1.47 6.46
N VAL A 200 9.40 -2.08 7.33
CA VAL A 200 8.87 -3.43 7.14
C VAL A 200 7.37 -3.45 7.32
N MET A 201 6.73 -4.42 6.70
CA MET A 201 5.30 -4.66 6.83
C MET A 201 5.11 -6.08 7.39
N VAL A 202 4.30 -6.19 8.43
CA VAL A 202 4.01 -7.46 9.12
C VAL A 202 2.52 -7.70 9.08
N GLU A 203 2.08 -8.89 8.72
CA GLU A 203 0.70 -9.31 8.87
C GLU A 203 0.55 -10.13 10.14
N SER A 204 -0.37 -9.70 10.99
CA SER A 204 -0.77 -10.43 12.18
C SER A 204 -2.12 -11.10 11.97
N HIS A 205 -2.29 -12.26 12.59
CA HIS A 205 -3.59 -12.89 12.71
C HIS A 205 -4.40 -12.19 13.79
N LEU A 206 -5.63 -11.86 13.46
CA LEU A 206 -6.62 -11.29 14.35
C LEU A 206 -7.60 -12.36 14.81
#